data_5188b406ad79e065776038d4345743ec
#
_entry.id   5188b406ad79e065776038d4345743ec
#
_cell.length_a   1.000
_cell.length_b   1.000
_cell.length_c   1.000
_cell.angle_alpha   90.00
_cell.angle_beta   90.00
_cell.angle_gamma   90.00
#
_symmetry.space_group_name_H-M   'P 1'
#
loop_
_entity.id
_entity.type
_entity.pdbx_description
1 polymer ?
#
loop_
_entity_poly.entity_id
_entity_poly.type
_entity_poly.pdbx_seq_one_letter_code
_entity_poly.pdbx_strand_id
1 'polypeptide(L)'
;SATNIKNELQTKLEVELELIELKNTYNQILLGGSEDLSALYSAQLDEKKQEQQNLQAEIANLQTAINNKIVEESQNKLDQAQAVQNQQNNATTNPVILRELDINTKVTQELLKQTKDMTQLSQDNLRIKSVLDNLQQTQRNIEEQISSLQGTLVLSRIINKQKQSLPQDEMISGLSKQIADLRVRVFDITEFKDSFADINAYISRIEQDEKTTFTSKEKEQLSKILQERSDTLTEMIKSLNNQLNLLINIELNQQQAQTISDALQQKLQQQSFWV
;
A
#
# COMPACT_ATOMS: atom_id res chain seq x y z
N SER A 1 15.92 2.37 0.62
CA SER A 1 15.88 1.03 1.20
C SER A 1 14.76 0.93 2.25
N ALA A 2 14.32 -0.29 2.60
CA ALA A 2 13.30 -0.52 3.62
C ALA A 2 13.68 0.09 4.99
N THR A 3 14.98 0.14 5.31
CA THR A 3 15.50 0.77 6.54
C THR A 3 15.24 2.27 6.56
N ASN A 4 15.37 2.96 5.42
CA ASN A 4 15.10 4.40 5.34
C ASN A 4 13.62 4.71 5.57
N ILE A 5 12.70 3.91 5.01
CA ILE A 5 11.25 4.08 5.26
C ILE A 5 10.95 3.87 6.75
N LYS A 6 11.52 2.85 7.40
CA LYS A 6 11.31 2.60 8.82
C LYS A 6 11.76 3.79 9.68
N ASN A 7 12.92 4.36 9.38
CA ASN A 7 13.44 5.52 10.10
C ASN A 7 12.55 6.75 9.89
N GLU A 8 12.09 7.00 8.66
CA GLU A 8 11.19 8.11 8.37
C GLU A 8 9.83 7.94 9.05
N LEU A 9 9.29 6.73 9.09
CA LEU A 9 8.05 6.43 9.82
C LEU A 9 8.20 6.66 11.32
N GLN A 10 9.33 6.27 11.91
CA GLN A 10 9.62 6.53 13.33
C GLN A 10 9.69 8.04 13.61
N THR A 11 10.41 8.78 12.77
CA THR A 11 10.52 10.25 12.88
C THR A 11 9.14 10.90 12.73
N LYS A 12 8.30 10.42 11.80
CA LYS A 12 6.92 10.90 11.65
C LYS A 12 6.10 10.72 12.93
N LEU A 13 6.18 9.54 13.56
CA LEU A 13 5.47 9.27 14.81
C LEU A 13 5.94 10.17 15.97
N GLU A 14 7.23 10.44 16.07
CA GLU A 14 7.79 11.35 17.05
C GLU A 14 7.26 12.79 16.84
N VAL A 15 7.22 13.28 15.61
CA VAL A 15 6.68 14.59 15.27
C VAL A 15 5.18 14.66 15.55
N GLU A 16 4.41 13.61 15.25
CA GLU A 16 2.97 13.54 15.56
C GLU A 16 2.72 13.60 17.07
N LEU A 17 3.54 12.94 17.89
CA LEU A 17 3.46 13.00 19.36
C LEU A 17 3.75 14.41 19.87
N GLU A 18 4.82 15.04 19.41
CA GLU A 18 5.16 16.41 19.76
C GLU A 18 4.04 17.40 19.36
N LEU A 19 3.41 17.20 18.19
CA LEU A 19 2.29 18.00 17.72
C LEU A 19 1.07 17.88 18.67
N ILE A 20 0.77 16.68 19.14
CA ILE A 20 -0.31 16.45 20.12
C ILE A 20 -0.02 17.16 21.43
N GLU A 21 1.20 17.02 21.96
CA GLU A 21 1.62 17.68 23.21
C GLU A 21 1.56 19.20 23.10
N LEU A 22 2.01 19.78 21.98
CA LEU A 22 1.93 21.22 21.72
C LEU A 22 0.48 21.70 21.62
N LYS A 23 -0.41 20.97 20.96
CA LYS A 23 -1.82 21.30 20.87
C LYS A 23 -2.48 21.33 22.26
N ASN A 24 -2.20 20.33 23.08
CA ASN A 24 -2.72 20.28 24.44
C ASN A 24 -2.26 21.47 25.25
N THR A 25 -0.98 21.82 25.18
CA THR A 25 -0.41 22.99 25.89
C THR A 25 -1.01 24.30 25.36
N TYR A 26 -1.16 24.46 24.05
CA TYR A 26 -1.77 25.62 23.43
C TYR A 26 -3.23 25.82 23.91
N ASN A 27 -4.02 24.76 23.97
CA ASN A 27 -5.39 24.83 24.44
C ASN A 27 -5.48 25.21 25.93
N GLN A 28 -4.57 24.71 26.76
CA GLN A 28 -4.49 25.11 28.18
C GLN A 28 -4.14 26.60 28.32
N ILE A 29 -3.26 27.12 27.49
CA ILE A 29 -2.85 28.54 27.50
C ILE A 29 -3.97 29.43 26.99
N LEU A 30 -4.73 29.02 25.96
CA LEU A 30 -5.93 29.74 25.52
C LEU A 30 -6.96 29.92 26.66
N LEU A 31 -7.15 28.86 27.45
CA LEU A 31 -8.01 28.88 28.63
C LEU A 31 -7.49 29.84 29.72
N GLY A 32 -6.19 30.02 29.82
CA GLY A 32 -5.52 30.90 30.78
C GLY A 32 -5.56 32.42 30.39
N GLY A 33 -5.97 32.74 29.15
CA GLY A 33 -6.12 34.13 28.69
C GLY A 33 -4.81 34.88 28.35
N SER A 34 -3.68 34.16 28.15
CA SER A 34 -2.39 34.77 27.77
C SER A 34 -2.22 34.85 26.25
N GLU A 35 -2.40 36.06 25.67
CA GLU A 35 -2.29 36.27 24.22
C GLU A 35 -0.88 36.02 23.67
N ASP A 36 0.17 36.50 24.38
CA ASP A 36 1.55 36.33 23.93
C ASP A 36 2.00 34.90 23.89
N LEU A 37 1.67 34.11 24.92
CA LEU A 37 1.94 32.68 24.95
C LEU A 37 1.11 31.93 23.92
N SER A 38 -0.14 32.32 23.69
CA SER A 38 -0.98 31.76 22.62
C SER A 38 -0.34 31.92 21.24
N ALA A 39 0.18 33.13 20.95
CA ALA A 39 0.83 33.44 19.68
C ALA A 39 2.11 32.58 19.49
N LEU A 40 2.93 32.42 20.54
CA LEU A 40 4.12 31.61 20.49
C LEU A 40 3.81 30.13 20.21
N TYR A 41 2.86 29.57 20.96
CA TYR A 41 2.48 28.16 20.78
C TYR A 41 1.74 27.92 19.45
N SER A 42 0.97 28.89 18.95
CA SER A 42 0.39 28.81 17.61
C SER A 42 1.46 28.73 16.52
N ALA A 43 2.53 29.53 16.63
CA ALA A 43 3.66 29.46 15.70
C ALA A 43 4.39 28.12 15.76
N GLN A 44 4.60 27.57 16.97
CA GLN A 44 5.20 26.24 17.13
C GLN A 44 4.32 25.12 16.57
N LEU A 45 3.00 25.21 16.72
CA LEU A 45 2.05 24.27 16.12
C LEU A 45 2.12 24.29 14.59
N ASP A 46 2.19 25.48 14.00
CA ASP A 46 2.29 25.63 12.54
C ASP A 46 3.62 25.06 12.02
N GLU A 47 4.71 25.29 12.73
CA GLU A 47 6.01 24.67 12.41
C GLU A 47 5.95 23.16 12.47
N LYS A 48 5.37 22.57 13.53
CA LYS A 48 5.23 21.12 13.66
C LYS A 48 4.28 20.50 12.62
N LYS A 49 3.20 21.17 12.26
CA LYS A 49 2.33 20.76 11.15
C LYS A 49 3.08 20.75 9.81
N GLN A 50 3.90 21.77 9.57
CA GLN A 50 4.73 21.83 8.36
C GLN A 50 5.76 20.70 8.33
N GLU A 51 6.41 20.42 9.47
CA GLU A 51 7.34 19.29 9.60
C GLU A 51 6.66 17.94 9.34
N GLN A 52 5.45 17.75 9.88
CA GLN A 52 4.64 16.56 9.61
C GLN A 52 4.31 16.42 8.13
N GLN A 53 3.89 17.48 7.47
CA GLN A 53 3.59 17.48 6.03
C GLN A 53 4.83 17.17 5.18
N ASN A 54 5.98 17.73 5.55
CA ASN A 54 7.25 17.48 4.86
C ASN A 54 7.65 16.01 5.00
N LEU A 55 7.53 15.41 6.18
CA LEU A 55 7.81 13.99 6.41
C LEU A 55 6.85 13.08 5.66
N GLN A 56 5.56 13.41 5.61
CA GLN A 56 4.59 12.66 4.81
C GLN A 56 4.95 12.68 3.32
N ALA A 57 5.36 13.83 2.79
CA ALA A 57 5.82 13.97 1.42
C ALA A 57 7.08 13.15 1.15
N GLU A 58 8.04 13.16 2.07
CA GLU A 58 9.26 12.37 1.96
C GLU A 58 8.99 10.86 1.97
N ILE A 59 8.11 10.38 2.86
CA ILE A 59 7.68 8.98 2.89
C ILE A 59 7.01 8.59 1.56
N ALA A 60 6.13 9.43 1.03
CA ALA A 60 5.47 9.19 -0.26
C ALA A 60 6.48 9.12 -1.40
N ASN A 61 7.48 10.01 -1.43
CA ASN A 61 8.54 10.02 -2.43
C ASN A 61 9.42 8.75 -2.35
N LEU A 62 9.79 8.34 -1.14
CA LEU A 62 10.56 7.10 -0.92
C LEU A 62 9.77 5.86 -1.36
N GLN A 63 8.49 5.80 -1.04
CA GLN A 63 7.62 4.71 -1.47
C GLN A 63 7.50 4.65 -3.00
N THR A 64 7.34 5.79 -3.65
CA THR A 64 7.29 5.90 -5.11
C THR A 64 8.61 5.43 -5.74
N ALA A 65 9.75 5.85 -5.20
CA ALA A 65 11.07 5.43 -5.68
C ALA A 65 11.28 3.91 -5.57
N ILE A 66 10.83 3.31 -4.46
CA ILE A 66 10.90 1.85 -4.27
C ILE A 66 10.00 1.13 -5.26
N ASN A 67 8.76 1.59 -5.44
CA ASN A 67 7.81 1.00 -6.37
C ASN A 67 8.33 1.07 -7.82
N ASN A 68 8.88 2.22 -8.22
CA ASN A 68 9.48 2.40 -9.54
C ASN A 68 10.64 1.43 -9.77
N LYS A 69 11.49 1.23 -8.76
CA LYS A 69 12.60 0.26 -8.85
C LYS A 69 12.11 -1.18 -9.00
N ILE A 70 11.08 -1.56 -8.26
CA ILE A 70 10.46 -2.90 -8.36
C ILE A 70 9.87 -3.11 -9.76
N VAL A 71 9.18 -2.11 -10.31
CA VAL A 71 8.64 -2.16 -11.68
C VAL A 71 9.76 -2.28 -12.71
N GLU A 72 10.84 -1.51 -12.56
CA GLU A 72 12.02 -1.56 -13.44
C GLU A 72 12.68 -2.95 -13.41
N GLU A 73 12.89 -3.51 -12.23
CA GLU A 73 13.45 -4.86 -12.08
C GLU A 73 12.55 -5.93 -12.74
N SER A 74 11.23 -5.81 -12.61
CA SER A 74 10.27 -6.71 -13.25
C SER A 74 10.26 -6.55 -14.79
N GLN A 75 10.40 -5.32 -15.29
CA GLN A 75 10.53 -5.07 -16.72
C GLN A 75 11.82 -5.68 -17.28
N ASN A 76 12.93 -5.54 -16.57
CA ASN A 76 14.21 -6.13 -16.96
C ASN A 76 14.14 -7.66 -17.03
N LYS A 77 13.44 -8.30 -16.10
CA LYS A 77 13.20 -9.74 -16.14
C LYS A 77 12.37 -10.16 -17.35
N LEU A 78 11.33 -9.38 -17.68
CA LEU A 78 10.53 -9.64 -18.89
C LEU A 78 11.37 -9.49 -20.14
N ASP A 79 12.18 -8.45 -20.27
CA ASP A 79 13.06 -8.22 -21.40
C ASP A 79 14.07 -9.37 -21.58
N GLN A 80 14.62 -9.88 -20.47
CA GLN A 80 15.51 -11.05 -20.49
C GLN A 80 14.78 -12.32 -20.94
N ALA A 81 13.58 -12.58 -20.43
CA ALA A 81 12.78 -13.75 -20.82
C ALA A 81 12.43 -13.72 -22.31
N GLN A 82 12.04 -12.54 -22.83
CA GLN A 82 11.76 -12.34 -24.26
C GLN A 82 13.02 -12.52 -25.11
N ALA A 83 14.15 -12.01 -24.67
CA ALA A 83 15.43 -12.17 -25.39
C ALA A 83 15.83 -13.64 -25.49
N VAL A 84 15.73 -14.41 -24.42
CA VAL A 84 16.00 -15.86 -24.41
C VAL A 84 15.03 -16.59 -25.33
N GLN A 85 13.75 -16.29 -25.29
CA GLN A 85 12.75 -16.88 -26.16
C GLN A 85 13.05 -16.59 -27.65
N ASN A 86 13.38 -15.37 -27.99
CA ASN A 86 13.70 -14.96 -29.36
C ASN A 86 14.97 -15.62 -29.89
N GLN A 87 16.01 -15.78 -29.05
CA GLN A 87 17.23 -16.50 -29.42
C GLN A 87 16.94 -17.97 -29.74
N GLN A 88 16.11 -18.62 -28.92
CA GLN A 88 15.75 -20.03 -29.13
C GLN A 88 14.82 -20.23 -30.33
N ASN A 89 13.93 -19.30 -30.63
CA ASN A 89 13.07 -19.34 -31.83
C ASN A 89 13.87 -19.33 -33.13
N ASN A 90 15.06 -18.74 -33.14
CA ASN A 90 15.96 -18.67 -34.30
C ASN A 90 16.86 -19.91 -34.44
N ALA A 91 16.86 -20.81 -33.46
CA ALA A 91 17.62 -22.04 -33.43
C ALA A 91 16.71 -23.24 -33.74
N THR A 92 17.30 -24.38 -34.17
CA THR A 92 16.57 -25.64 -34.29
C THR A 92 16.34 -26.21 -32.89
N THR A 93 15.34 -25.68 -32.19
CA THR A 93 15.07 -26.00 -30.78
C THR A 93 13.85 -26.92 -30.67
N ASN A 94 13.88 -27.82 -29.70
CA ASN A 94 12.77 -28.71 -29.40
C ASN A 94 11.48 -27.89 -29.10
N PRO A 95 10.33 -28.21 -29.73
CA PRO A 95 9.07 -27.50 -29.52
C PRO A 95 8.62 -27.43 -28.06
N VAL A 96 8.95 -28.45 -27.26
CA VAL A 96 8.63 -28.46 -25.83
C VAL A 96 9.40 -27.36 -25.08
N ILE A 97 10.68 -27.17 -25.39
CA ILE A 97 11.49 -26.09 -24.80
C ILE A 97 10.92 -24.74 -25.19
N LEU A 98 10.51 -24.53 -26.43
CA LEU A 98 9.88 -23.29 -26.89
C LEU A 98 8.57 -23.00 -26.12
N ARG A 99 7.76 -24.02 -25.92
CA ARG A 99 6.51 -23.92 -25.14
C ARG A 99 6.79 -23.54 -23.69
N GLU A 100 7.77 -24.16 -23.06
CA GLU A 100 8.12 -23.87 -21.66
C GLU A 100 8.74 -22.44 -21.52
N LEU A 101 9.50 -21.98 -22.50
CA LEU A 101 9.98 -20.59 -22.53
C LEU A 101 8.82 -19.59 -22.70
N ASP A 102 7.82 -19.89 -23.53
CA ASP A 102 6.64 -19.06 -23.68
C ASP A 102 5.85 -18.94 -22.36
N ILE A 103 5.72 -20.02 -21.62
CA ILE A 103 5.10 -19.99 -20.29
C ILE A 103 5.88 -19.07 -19.36
N ASN A 104 7.21 -19.12 -19.33
CA ASN A 104 8.04 -18.21 -18.52
C ASN A 104 7.85 -16.75 -18.90
N THR A 105 7.77 -16.45 -20.19
CA THR A 105 7.51 -15.11 -20.66
C THR A 105 6.15 -14.60 -20.16
N LYS A 106 5.10 -15.42 -20.25
CA LYS A 106 3.77 -15.07 -19.74
C LYS A 106 3.74 -14.86 -18.23
N VAL A 107 4.43 -15.72 -17.48
CA VAL A 107 4.56 -15.59 -16.02
C VAL A 107 5.27 -14.28 -15.67
N THR A 108 6.31 -13.92 -16.39
CA THR A 108 7.07 -12.68 -16.16
C THR A 108 6.25 -11.43 -16.54
N GLN A 109 5.44 -11.51 -17.59
CA GLN A 109 4.47 -10.44 -17.94
C GLN A 109 3.46 -10.22 -16.81
N GLU A 110 2.98 -11.30 -16.21
CA GLU A 110 2.03 -11.24 -15.11
C GLU A 110 2.68 -10.65 -13.85
N LEU A 111 3.94 -10.97 -13.56
CA LEU A 111 4.71 -10.35 -12.48
C LEU A 111 4.83 -8.83 -12.69
N LEU A 112 5.14 -8.38 -13.90
CA LEU A 112 5.23 -6.96 -14.22
C LEU A 112 3.90 -6.25 -13.97
N LYS A 113 2.79 -6.85 -14.40
CA LYS A 113 1.45 -6.31 -14.15
C LYS A 113 1.16 -6.18 -12.65
N GLN A 114 1.48 -7.20 -11.87
CA GLN A 114 1.32 -7.17 -10.41
C GLN A 114 2.13 -6.06 -9.75
N THR A 115 3.37 -5.84 -10.18
CA THR A 115 4.21 -4.78 -9.61
C THR A 115 3.68 -3.39 -9.95
N LYS A 116 3.07 -3.21 -11.12
CA LYS A 116 2.38 -1.98 -11.49
C LYS A 116 1.11 -1.75 -10.65
N ASP A 117 0.32 -2.79 -10.44
CA ASP A 117 -0.88 -2.74 -9.59
C ASP A 117 -0.52 -2.38 -8.14
N MET A 118 0.62 -2.86 -7.65
CA MET A 118 1.15 -2.54 -6.33
C MET A 118 1.43 -1.05 -6.14
N THR A 119 1.87 -0.36 -7.18
CA THR A 119 2.12 1.08 -7.15
C THR A 119 0.83 1.85 -6.81
N GLN A 120 -0.27 1.51 -7.45
CA GLN A 120 -1.56 2.14 -7.18
C GLN A 120 -2.05 1.86 -5.76
N LEU A 121 -1.94 0.61 -5.30
CA LEU A 121 -2.33 0.23 -3.93
C LEU A 121 -1.49 0.93 -2.87
N SER A 122 -0.19 1.12 -3.10
CA SER A 122 0.68 1.87 -2.19
C SER A 122 0.22 3.33 -2.05
N GLN A 123 -0.15 3.96 -3.16
CA GLN A 123 -0.68 5.33 -3.17
C GLN A 123 -2.02 5.41 -2.43
N ASP A 124 -2.93 4.48 -2.70
CA ASP A 124 -4.22 4.41 -2.02
C ASP A 124 -4.06 4.20 -0.51
N ASN A 125 -3.13 3.35 -0.09
CA ASN A 125 -2.82 3.13 1.32
C ASN A 125 -2.35 4.40 2.02
N LEU A 126 -1.43 5.15 1.40
CA LEU A 126 -0.96 6.43 1.94
C LEU A 126 -2.08 7.46 2.01
N ARG A 127 -2.91 7.55 0.99
CA ARG A 127 -4.05 8.47 0.92
C ARG A 127 -5.07 8.20 2.03
N ILE A 128 -5.51 6.96 2.17
CA ILE A 128 -6.49 6.57 3.20
C ILE A 128 -5.93 6.75 4.61
N LYS A 129 -4.65 6.43 4.82
CA LYS A 129 -3.98 6.68 6.10
C LYS A 129 -3.95 8.17 6.44
N SER A 130 -3.68 9.04 5.45
CA SER A 130 -3.72 10.49 5.63
C SER A 130 -5.12 10.98 5.98
N VAL A 131 -6.16 10.47 5.33
CA VAL A 131 -7.57 10.78 5.66
C VAL A 131 -7.87 10.40 7.11
N LEU A 132 -7.48 9.20 7.53
CA LEU A 132 -7.67 8.74 8.91
C LEU A 132 -6.94 9.63 9.93
N ASP A 133 -5.68 9.95 9.68
CA ASP A 133 -4.88 10.81 10.56
C ASP A 133 -5.52 12.21 10.70
N ASN A 134 -6.00 12.78 9.60
CA ASN A 134 -6.69 14.06 9.60
C ASN A 134 -8.02 14.03 10.38
N LEU A 135 -8.79 12.96 10.22
CA LEU A 135 -10.04 12.76 10.97
C LEU A 135 -9.79 12.59 12.47
N GLN A 136 -8.77 11.86 12.85
CA GLN A 136 -8.40 11.68 14.26
C GLN A 136 -7.98 13.02 14.89
N GLN A 137 -7.22 13.84 14.17
CA GLN A 137 -6.85 15.19 14.64
C GLN A 137 -8.08 16.09 14.75
N THR A 138 -8.96 16.06 13.75
CA THR A 138 -10.21 16.85 13.75
C THR A 138 -11.10 16.45 14.93
N GLN A 139 -11.22 15.15 15.21
CA GLN A 139 -11.98 14.65 16.35
C GLN A 139 -11.46 15.23 17.68
N ARG A 140 -10.15 15.18 17.90
CA ARG A 140 -9.54 15.74 19.12
C ARG A 140 -9.79 17.22 19.24
N ASN A 141 -9.59 17.97 18.15
CA ASN A 141 -9.80 19.43 18.13
C ASN A 141 -11.25 19.79 18.45
N ILE A 142 -12.22 19.09 17.87
CA ILE A 142 -13.65 19.32 18.11
C ILE A 142 -14.01 19.02 19.55
N GLU A 143 -13.55 17.90 20.12
CA GLU A 143 -13.81 17.53 21.51
C GLU A 143 -13.28 18.58 22.49
N GLU A 144 -12.06 19.08 22.26
CA GLU A 144 -11.46 20.13 23.07
C GLU A 144 -12.21 21.46 22.93
N GLN A 145 -12.59 21.84 21.70
CA GLN A 145 -13.33 23.08 21.43
C GLN A 145 -14.73 23.05 22.04
N ILE A 146 -15.45 21.94 21.94
CA ILE A 146 -16.76 21.77 22.58
C ILE A 146 -16.62 21.90 24.11
N SER A 147 -15.62 21.25 24.70
CA SER A 147 -15.37 21.32 26.15
C SER A 147 -15.04 22.75 26.60
N SER A 148 -14.25 23.49 25.83
CA SER A 148 -13.72 24.81 26.22
C SER A 148 -14.66 25.97 25.89
N LEU A 149 -15.45 25.85 24.83
CA LEU A 149 -16.25 26.95 24.27
C LEU A 149 -17.76 26.71 24.39
N GLN A 150 -18.18 25.76 25.23
CA GLN A 150 -19.59 25.42 25.44
C GLN A 150 -20.42 26.66 25.82
N GLY A 151 -21.52 26.87 25.10
CA GLY A 151 -22.41 28.01 25.33
C GLY A 151 -21.97 29.32 24.67
N THR A 152 -20.94 29.32 23.81
CA THR A 152 -20.49 30.51 23.10
C THR A 152 -20.91 30.52 21.63
N LEU A 153 -21.14 31.74 21.07
CA LEU A 153 -21.38 31.93 19.62
C LEU A 153 -20.18 31.52 18.75
N VAL A 154 -18.98 31.54 19.34
CA VAL A 154 -17.75 31.12 18.64
C VAL A 154 -17.82 29.60 18.33
N LEU A 155 -18.34 28.79 19.23
CA LEU A 155 -18.50 27.34 19.02
C LEU A 155 -19.39 27.06 17.81
N SER A 156 -20.51 27.78 17.64
CA SER A 156 -21.39 27.61 16.48
C SER A 156 -20.68 27.82 15.15
N ARG A 157 -19.83 28.84 15.05
CA ARG A 157 -19.07 29.15 13.84
C ARG A 157 -18.05 28.05 13.54
N ILE A 158 -17.37 27.54 14.57
CA ILE A 158 -16.40 26.48 14.45
C ILE A 158 -17.09 25.17 14.01
N ILE A 159 -18.22 24.82 14.61
CA ILE A 159 -19.02 23.65 14.26
C ILE A 159 -19.45 23.69 12.79
N ASN A 160 -19.99 24.82 12.34
CA ASN A 160 -20.42 24.97 10.95
C ASN A 160 -19.26 24.84 9.96
N LYS A 161 -18.10 25.42 10.28
CA LYS A 161 -16.89 25.27 9.47
C LYS A 161 -16.40 23.82 9.41
N GLN A 162 -16.41 23.11 10.53
CA GLN A 162 -15.98 21.72 10.61
C GLN A 162 -16.92 20.76 9.87
N LYS A 163 -18.25 20.99 9.92
CA LYS A 163 -19.21 20.22 9.12
C LYS A 163 -18.92 20.28 7.62
N GLN A 164 -18.49 21.43 7.12
CA GLN A 164 -18.16 21.64 5.71
C GLN A 164 -16.83 21.00 5.31
N SER A 165 -15.91 20.79 6.26
CA SER A 165 -14.58 20.28 6.02
C SER A 165 -14.43 18.75 6.18
N LEU A 166 -15.48 18.05 6.66
CA LEU A 166 -15.45 16.59 6.76
C LEU A 166 -15.39 15.96 5.37
N PRO A 167 -14.45 15.01 5.14
CA PRO A 167 -14.35 14.36 3.85
C PRO A 167 -15.62 13.56 3.56
N GLN A 168 -16.23 13.84 2.39
CA GLN A 168 -17.34 13.10 1.84
C GLN A 168 -16.84 12.33 0.62
N ASP A 169 -17.13 11.04 0.53
CA ASP A 169 -16.99 10.19 -0.66
C ASP A 169 -15.59 9.88 -1.21
N GLU A 170 -14.52 9.93 -0.41
CA GLU A 170 -13.19 9.47 -0.85
C GLU A 170 -12.92 7.97 -0.57
N MET A 171 -13.96 7.22 -0.22
CA MET A 171 -13.83 5.82 0.17
C MET A 171 -13.74 4.90 -1.05
N ILE A 172 -12.86 3.90 -0.94
CA ILE A 172 -12.67 2.89 -1.99
C ILE A 172 -13.71 1.79 -1.81
N SER A 173 -14.40 1.44 -2.89
CA SER A 173 -15.38 0.35 -2.89
C SER A 173 -14.78 -0.98 -3.37
N GLY A 174 -15.41 -2.08 -2.98
CA GLY A 174 -15.05 -3.42 -3.48
C GLY A 174 -13.78 -4.01 -2.88
N LEU A 175 -13.26 -3.50 -1.76
CA LEU A 175 -12.04 -4.00 -1.11
C LEU A 175 -12.17 -5.46 -0.68
N SER A 176 -13.29 -5.86 -0.08
CA SER A 176 -13.51 -7.25 0.35
C SER A 176 -13.45 -8.24 -0.81
N LYS A 177 -14.00 -7.86 -1.97
CA LYS A 177 -13.92 -8.66 -3.19
C LYS A 177 -12.50 -8.75 -3.71
N GLN A 178 -11.78 -7.64 -3.74
CA GLN A 178 -10.37 -7.62 -4.17
C GLN A 178 -9.50 -8.50 -3.25
N ILE A 179 -9.71 -8.46 -1.95
CA ILE A 179 -9.01 -9.31 -0.99
C ILE A 179 -9.30 -10.79 -1.26
N ALA A 180 -10.57 -11.15 -1.46
CA ALA A 180 -10.96 -12.53 -1.78
C ALA A 180 -10.34 -13.01 -3.09
N ASP A 181 -10.38 -12.20 -4.14
CA ASP A 181 -9.80 -12.50 -5.45
C ASP A 181 -8.28 -12.72 -5.37
N LEU A 182 -7.57 -11.88 -4.61
CA LEU A 182 -6.13 -12.05 -4.40
C LEU A 182 -5.78 -13.30 -3.60
N ARG A 183 -6.58 -13.69 -2.61
CA ARG A 183 -6.38 -14.94 -1.86
C ARG A 183 -6.52 -16.16 -2.76
N VAL A 184 -7.54 -16.18 -3.62
CA VAL A 184 -7.72 -17.24 -4.62
C VAL A 184 -6.51 -17.29 -5.56
N ARG A 185 -6.02 -16.14 -6.00
CA ARG A 185 -4.88 -16.05 -6.90
C ARG A 185 -3.58 -16.56 -6.25
N VAL A 186 -3.34 -16.23 -4.99
CA VAL A 186 -2.20 -16.79 -4.23
C VAL A 186 -2.27 -18.31 -4.19
N PHE A 187 -3.45 -18.85 -3.93
CA PHE A 187 -3.69 -20.29 -3.92
C PHE A 187 -3.38 -20.92 -5.29
N ASP A 188 -3.92 -20.37 -6.37
CA ASP A 188 -3.74 -20.87 -7.73
C ASP A 188 -2.26 -20.86 -8.15
N ILE A 189 -1.54 -19.78 -7.85
CA ILE A 189 -0.12 -19.64 -8.15
C ILE A 189 0.71 -20.62 -7.32
N THR A 190 0.35 -20.83 -6.06
CA THR A 190 1.01 -21.81 -5.20
C THR A 190 0.82 -23.21 -5.72
N GLU A 191 -0.40 -23.59 -6.12
CA GLU A 191 -0.66 -24.90 -6.76
C GLU A 191 0.12 -25.06 -8.06
N PHE A 192 0.18 -24.03 -8.88
CA PHE A 192 0.96 -24.07 -10.12
C PHE A 192 2.45 -24.29 -9.83
N LYS A 193 3.03 -23.57 -8.88
CA LYS A 193 4.42 -23.78 -8.46
C LYS A 193 4.65 -25.19 -7.93
N ASP A 194 3.75 -25.72 -7.13
CA ASP A 194 3.84 -27.05 -6.55
C ASP A 194 3.76 -28.16 -7.61
N SER A 195 3.08 -27.90 -8.74
CA SER A 195 2.91 -28.86 -9.83
C SER A 195 4.23 -29.29 -10.48
N PHE A 196 5.30 -28.49 -10.36
CA PHE A 196 6.64 -28.80 -10.84
C PHE A 196 7.72 -28.63 -9.75
N ALA A 197 7.34 -28.78 -8.48
CA ALA A 197 8.29 -28.72 -7.35
C ALA A 197 9.41 -29.76 -7.49
N ASP A 198 9.08 -30.97 -7.93
CA ASP A 198 10.05 -31.97 -8.38
C ASP A 198 10.27 -31.81 -9.89
N ILE A 199 11.33 -31.07 -10.24
CA ILE A 199 11.65 -30.73 -11.63
C ILE A 199 11.92 -32.02 -12.46
N ASN A 200 12.63 -32.98 -11.90
CA ASN A 200 12.95 -34.23 -12.59
C ASN A 200 11.69 -35.07 -12.87
N ALA A 201 10.79 -35.13 -11.91
CA ALA A 201 9.51 -35.83 -12.10
C ALA A 201 8.64 -35.12 -13.15
N TYR A 202 8.65 -33.79 -13.18
CA TYR A 202 7.95 -33.02 -14.19
C TYR A 202 8.48 -33.24 -15.60
N ILE A 203 9.81 -33.25 -15.79
CA ILE A 203 10.47 -33.54 -17.07
C ILE A 203 10.14 -34.97 -17.52
N SER A 204 10.18 -35.94 -16.61
CA SER A 204 9.85 -37.33 -16.92
C SER A 204 8.39 -37.50 -17.36
N ARG A 205 7.47 -36.77 -16.75
CA ARG A 205 6.05 -36.72 -17.18
C ARG A 205 5.90 -36.18 -18.60
N ILE A 206 6.60 -35.09 -18.93
CA ILE A 206 6.57 -34.56 -20.29
C ILE A 206 7.12 -35.56 -21.30
N GLU A 207 8.21 -36.24 -20.98
CA GLU A 207 8.75 -37.31 -21.84
C GLU A 207 7.74 -38.41 -22.11
N GLN A 208 6.97 -38.80 -21.09
CA GLN A 208 5.92 -39.82 -21.22
C GLN A 208 4.72 -39.30 -22.04
N ASP A 209 4.24 -38.12 -21.74
CA ASP A 209 3.06 -37.55 -22.37
C ASP A 209 3.31 -37.22 -23.86
N GLU A 210 4.46 -36.69 -24.18
CA GLU A 210 4.86 -36.30 -25.54
C GLU A 210 5.52 -37.49 -26.32
N LYS A 211 5.71 -38.63 -25.66
CA LYS A 211 6.39 -39.79 -26.21
C LYS A 211 7.76 -39.47 -26.83
N THR A 212 8.50 -38.63 -26.16
CA THR A 212 9.83 -38.18 -26.57
C THR A 212 10.85 -38.41 -25.48
N THR A 213 12.12 -38.39 -25.87
CA THR A 213 13.25 -38.49 -24.93
C THR A 213 14.13 -37.25 -25.12
N PHE A 214 14.37 -36.53 -24.03
CA PHE A 214 15.25 -35.39 -24.08
C PHE A 214 16.71 -35.81 -23.96
N THR A 215 17.57 -35.09 -24.68
CA THR A 215 19.02 -35.17 -24.50
C THR A 215 19.41 -34.60 -23.13
N SER A 216 20.62 -34.92 -22.67
CA SER A 216 21.13 -34.37 -21.40
C SER A 216 21.16 -32.83 -21.42
N LYS A 217 21.49 -32.23 -22.56
CA LYS A 217 21.50 -30.77 -22.75
C LYS A 217 20.08 -30.20 -22.68
N GLU A 218 19.11 -30.82 -23.30
CA GLU A 218 17.70 -30.40 -23.25
C GLU A 218 17.14 -30.51 -21.84
N LYS A 219 17.46 -31.57 -21.09
CA LYS A 219 17.08 -31.72 -19.67
C LYS A 219 17.68 -30.62 -18.80
N GLU A 220 18.94 -30.26 -19.03
CA GLU A 220 19.57 -29.15 -18.32
C GLU A 220 18.89 -27.81 -18.62
N GLN A 221 18.58 -27.54 -19.90
CA GLN A 221 17.82 -26.35 -20.30
C GLN A 221 16.43 -26.29 -19.65
N LEU A 222 15.69 -27.41 -19.67
CA LEU A 222 14.38 -27.51 -19.04
C LEU A 222 14.46 -27.30 -17.54
N SER A 223 15.46 -27.88 -16.88
CA SER A 223 15.68 -27.69 -15.44
C SER A 223 15.91 -26.21 -15.10
N LYS A 224 16.71 -25.52 -15.91
CA LYS A 224 16.96 -24.08 -15.73
C LYS A 224 15.69 -23.26 -15.94
N ILE A 225 14.93 -23.54 -17.00
CA ILE A 225 13.65 -22.86 -17.29
C ILE A 225 12.67 -23.04 -16.13
N LEU A 226 12.54 -24.24 -15.60
CA LEU A 226 11.63 -24.54 -14.49
C LEU A 226 12.09 -23.92 -13.18
N GLN A 227 13.40 -23.86 -12.93
CA GLN A 227 13.93 -23.18 -11.75
C GLN A 227 13.68 -21.67 -11.82
N GLU A 228 13.90 -21.05 -12.96
CA GLU A 228 13.60 -19.62 -13.20
C GLU A 228 12.10 -19.35 -13.01
N ARG A 229 11.23 -20.24 -13.49
CA ARG A 229 9.79 -20.17 -13.27
C ARG A 229 9.44 -20.24 -11.79
N SER A 230 10.02 -21.18 -11.06
CA SER A 230 9.82 -21.33 -9.62
C SER A 230 10.22 -20.07 -8.87
N ASP A 231 11.35 -19.47 -9.20
CA ASP A 231 11.83 -18.24 -8.59
C ASP A 231 10.89 -17.05 -8.90
N THR A 232 10.44 -16.92 -10.13
CA THR A 232 9.47 -15.88 -10.54
C THR A 232 8.14 -16.05 -9.84
N LEU A 233 7.61 -17.26 -9.74
CA LEU A 233 6.35 -17.55 -9.03
C LEU A 233 6.48 -17.27 -7.52
N THR A 234 7.63 -17.52 -6.93
CA THR A 234 7.92 -17.16 -5.53
C THR A 234 7.86 -15.65 -5.32
N GLU A 235 8.42 -14.88 -6.23
CA GLU A 235 8.32 -13.41 -6.20
C GLU A 235 6.87 -12.93 -6.40
N MET A 236 6.11 -13.57 -7.28
CA MET A 236 4.70 -13.27 -7.49
C MET A 236 3.88 -13.50 -6.22
N ILE A 237 4.08 -14.63 -5.54
CA ILE A 237 3.42 -14.94 -4.27
C ILE A 237 3.76 -13.88 -3.21
N LYS A 238 5.03 -13.51 -3.09
CA LYS A 238 5.47 -12.46 -2.18
C LYS A 238 4.82 -11.12 -2.50
N SER A 239 4.77 -10.73 -3.77
CA SER A 239 4.11 -9.50 -4.23
C SER A 239 2.62 -9.50 -3.92
N LEU A 240 1.92 -10.61 -4.18
CA LEU A 240 0.49 -10.73 -3.88
C LEU A 240 0.20 -10.67 -2.38
N ASN A 241 1.03 -11.30 -1.54
CA ASN A 241 0.89 -11.20 -0.10
C ASN A 241 1.10 -9.76 0.40
N ASN A 242 2.05 -9.02 -0.20
CA ASN A 242 2.23 -7.61 0.11
C ASN A 242 1.00 -6.78 -0.32
N GLN A 243 0.42 -7.06 -1.48
CA GLN A 243 -0.82 -6.42 -1.94
C GLN A 243 -2.00 -6.73 -1.00
N LEU A 244 -2.13 -7.98 -0.53
CA LEU A 244 -3.13 -8.36 0.45
C LEU A 244 -2.98 -7.56 1.76
N ASN A 245 -1.76 -7.42 2.26
CA ASN A 245 -1.51 -6.63 3.46
C ASN A 245 -1.88 -5.16 3.26
N LEU A 246 -1.58 -4.58 2.11
CA LEU A 246 -1.99 -3.21 1.79
C LEU A 246 -3.50 -3.06 1.71
N LEU A 247 -4.20 -3.99 1.06
CA LEU A 247 -5.67 -3.96 0.95
C LEU A 247 -6.34 -4.11 2.32
N ILE A 248 -5.84 -5.00 3.17
CA ILE A 248 -6.34 -5.18 4.53
C ILE A 248 -6.11 -3.90 5.35
N ASN A 249 -4.95 -3.28 5.25
CA ASN A 249 -4.66 -2.01 5.93
C ASN A 249 -5.57 -0.88 5.43
N ILE A 250 -5.79 -0.78 4.13
CA ILE A 250 -6.72 0.19 3.53
C ILE A 250 -8.13 -0.04 4.08
N GLU A 251 -8.61 -1.28 4.09
CA GLU A 251 -9.95 -1.61 4.60
C GLU A 251 -10.11 -1.24 6.07
N LEU A 252 -9.16 -1.62 6.92
CA LEU A 252 -9.19 -1.30 8.35
C LEU A 252 -9.15 0.21 8.60
N ASN A 253 -8.25 0.92 7.94
CA ASN A 253 -8.12 2.37 8.07
C ASN A 253 -9.35 3.09 7.55
N GLN A 254 -9.95 2.62 6.47
CA GLN A 254 -11.17 3.17 5.90
C GLN A 254 -12.39 2.94 6.81
N GLN A 255 -12.53 1.76 7.40
CA GLN A 255 -13.58 1.48 8.38
C GLN A 255 -13.45 2.36 9.60
N GLN A 256 -12.25 2.54 10.11
CA GLN A 256 -11.97 3.42 11.24
C GLN A 256 -12.25 4.89 10.90
N ALA A 257 -11.84 5.35 9.72
CA ALA A 257 -12.13 6.70 9.24
C ALA A 257 -13.64 6.94 9.10
N GLN A 258 -14.39 5.98 8.58
CA GLN A 258 -15.84 6.06 8.46
C GLN A 258 -16.52 6.15 9.84
N THR A 259 -16.09 5.35 10.79
CA THR A 259 -16.60 5.36 12.17
C THR A 259 -16.36 6.72 12.82
N ILE A 260 -15.18 7.29 12.69
CA ILE A 260 -14.85 8.62 13.22
C ILE A 260 -15.67 9.71 12.52
N SER A 261 -15.79 9.66 11.20
CA SER A 261 -16.59 10.62 10.41
C SER A 261 -18.05 10.63 10.85
N ASP A 262 -18.66 9.44 11.00
CA ASP A 262 -20.05 9.30 11.44
C ASP A 262 -20.24 9.83 12.86
N ALA A 263 -19.32 9.49 13.77
CA ALA A 263 -19.36 9.99 15.15
C ALA A 263 -19.23 11.52 15.23
N LEU A 264 -18.36 12.11 14.41
CA LEU A 264 -18.20 13.57 14.32
C LEU A 264 -19.43 14.25 13.77
N GLN A 265 -20.04 13.71 12.71
CA GLN A 265 -21.28 14.25 12.14
C GLN A 265 -22.40 14.27 13.17
N GLN A 266 -22.59 13.15 13.92
CA GLN A 266 -23.59 13.10 14.98
C GLN A 266 -23.32 14.12 16.10
N LYS A 267 -22.06 14.23 16.53
CA LYS A 267 -21.67 15.17 17.60
C LYS A 267 -21.88 16.63 17.18
N LEU A 268 -21.51 16.97 15.93
CA LEU A 268 -21.71 18.31 15.39
C LEU A 268 -23.20 18.64 15.20
N GLN A 269 -24.03 17.67 14.81
CA GLN A 269 -25.49 17.84 14.73
C GLN A 269 -26.10 18.07 16.10
N GLN A 270 -25.73 17.30 17.11
CA GLN A 270 -26.21 17.47 18.48
C GLN A 270 -25.87 18.86 19.04
N GLN A 271 -24.67 19.36 18.80
CA GLN A 271 -24.25 20.68 19.25
C GLN A 271 -24.97 21.82 18.50
N SER A 272 -25.39 21.63 17.25
CA SER A 272 -26.12 22.63 16.47
C SER A 272 -27.57 22.85 16.94
N PHE A 273 -28.14 21.91 17.70
CA PHE A 273 -29.48 22.08 18.31
C PHE A 273 -29.48 22.89 19.61
N TRP A 274 -28.32 23.13 20.22
CA TRP A 274 -28.18 23.84 21.50
C TRP A 274 -27.70 25.28 21.36
N VAL A 275 -27.61 25.80 20.15
CA VAL A 275 -27.22 27.13 19.79
C VAL A 275 -28.35 27.81 19.03
#